data_bf27280f91f0ce88d7275b0a8a630738
#
_entry.id   bf27280f91f0ce88d7275b0a8a630738
#
_cell.length_a   1.000
_cell.length_b   1.000
_cell.length_c   1.000
_cell.angle_alpha   90.00
_cell.angle_beta   90.00
_cell.angle_gamma   90.00
#
_symmetry.space_group_name_H-M   'P 1'
#
loop_
_entity.id
_entity.type
_entity.pdbx_description
1 polymer ?
#
loop_
_entity_poly.entity_id
_entity_poly.type
_entity_poly.pdbx_seq_one_letter_code
_entity_poly.pdbx_strand_id
1 'polypeptide(L)'
;MSQSLTPFHTKSPLLVLAPHLLYPLRNGGDIGVVEHWGPLSRYIPYVIILGADTITRYEDGHIVHQSTFENTFRNSKIAGLRTLLKRSHYLIEKFLTPRYRQVANEYLADPIFQNIVCSHLWSTTLFNFTGKERFVIIQSHNDDFQWFQHLANHAANLPARLAALASKNWTTQFMRKHALDYWFFHCTERDQAGYAAASPCHHSFVMPVGVDIQTEYADALPPTDNLHLIFTGSLSVTMNFDALCTFRDQFLPALKVAFGNSLEISVVGSHPTVAVQNLCDDQGWNLFANVSDTELMQLYQKATFSILPFPYATGSKLKLLKSLSYGVPFLSTTHSSPGEMPDLPFCVFSDAPEHWVTKAKEATLKGISVEQRNALLAYAQQFSWTALAEKMIEQLNNLAEGPK
;
A
#
# COMPACT_ATOMS: atom_id res chain seq x y z
N MET A 1 -32.11 -11.64 18.31
CA MET A 1 -31.07 -12.50 17.68
C MET A 1 -30.36 -11.65 16.64
N SER A 2 -29.08 -11.35 16.81
CA SER A 2 -28.31 -10.64 15.77
C SER A 2 -28.18 -11.60 14.59
N GLN A 3 -28.70 -11.22 13.42
CA GLN A 3 -28.47 -11.99 12.19
C GLN A 3 -26.95 -12.02 11.93
N SER A 4 -26.40 -13.21 11.70
CA SER A 4 -24.98 -13.37 11.30
C SER A 4 -24.73 -12.70 9.96
N LEU A 5 -23.50 -12.28 9.72
CA LEU A 5 -23.08 -11.81 8.39
C LEU A 5 -23.12 -12.96 7.38
N THR A 6 -23.42 -12.63 6.12
CA THR A 6 -23.41 -13.59 5.03
C THR A 6 -21.99 -14.09 4.77
N PRO A 7 -21.78 -15.41 4.61
CA PRO A 7 -20.47 -15.99 4.33
C PRO A 7 -20.01 -15.70 2.90
N PHE A 8 -18.71 -15.90 2.65
CA PHE A 8 -18.17 -15.83 1.30
C PHE A 8 -18.65 -17.01 0.42
N HIS A 9 -19.02 -16.72 -0.81
CA HIS A 9 -19.58 -17.69 -1.76
C HIS A 9 -18.56 -18.05 -2.85
N THR A 10 -17.87 -19.17 -2.70
CA THR A 10 -16.80 -19.60 -3.64
C THR A 10 -17.32 -19.90 -5.06
N LYS A 11 -18.62 -20.19 -5.22
CA LYS A 11 -19.26 -20.43 -6.53
C LYS A 11 -19.79 -19.17 -7.21
N SER A 12 -19.70 -18.02 -6.57
CA SER A 12 -20.12 -16.74 -7.12
C SER A 12 -18.92 -15.89 -7.48
N PRO A 13 -19.00 -15.08 -8.55
CA PRO A 13 -17.95 -14.11 -8.86
C PRO A 13 -17.83 -13.03 -7.79
N LEU A 14 -16.73 -12.29 -7.83
CA LEU A 14 -16.45 -11.17 -6.95
C LEU A 14 -16.58 -9.85 -7.71
N LEU A 15 -17.32 -8.90 -7.15
CA LEU A 15 -17.36 -7.52 -7.61
C LEU A 15 -16.57 -6.62 -6.67
N VAL A 16 -15.54 -5.96 -7.18
CA VAL A 16 -14.72 -4.98 -6.45
C VAL A 16 -15.09 -3.56 -6.88
N LEU A 17 -15.59 -2.77 -5.96
CA LEU A 17 -15.97 -1.37 -6.17
C LEU A 17 -14.82 -0.46 -5.72
N ALA A 18 -14.06 0.06 -6.67
CA ALA A 18 -12.88 0.91 -6.45
C ALA A 18 -13.02 2.25 -7.19
N PRO A 19 -13.85 3.18 -6.69
CA PRO A 19 -14.22 4.40 -7.40
C PRO A 19 -13.10 5.47 -7.43
N HIS A 20 -11.88 5.07 -7.72
CA HIS A 20 -10.72 5.93 -8.00
C HIS A 20 -9.99 5.43 -9.26
N LEU A 21 -9.09 6.24 -9.79
CA LEU A 21 -8.31 5.86 -10.97
C LEU A 21 -7.31 4.77 -10.59
N LEU A 22 -7.52 3.58 -11.13
CA LEU A 22 -6.63 2.43 -10.88
C LEU A 22 -5.46 2.41 -11.86
N TYR A 23 -5.73 2.65 -13.14
CA TYR A 23 -4.73 2.46 -14.19
C TYR A 23 -4.21 3.79 -14.78
N PRO A 24 -2.91 3.87 -15.11
CA PRO A 24 -1.87 2.91 -14.73
C PRO A 24 -1.67 2.85 -13.21
N LEU A 25 -1.30 1.69 -12.66
CA LEU A 25 -1.04 1.51 -11.23
C LEU A 25 0.09 2.45 -10.78
N ARG A 26 -0.20 3.37 -9.86
CA ARG A 26 0.72 4.47 -9.50
C ARG A 26 1.21 4.43 -8.07
N ASN A 27 0.47 3.80 -7.20
CA ASN A 27 0.75 3.80 -5.76
C ASN A 27 0.32 2.50 -5.11
N GLY A 28 0.73 2.29 -3.85
CA GLY A 28 0.43 1.07 -3.12
C GLY A 28 -1.06 0.80 -2.90
N GLY A 29 -1.90 1.84 -2.92
CA GLY A 29 -3.36 1.67 -2.83
C GLY A 29 -3.94 1.05 -4.09
N ASP A 30 -3.55 1.56 -5.27
CA ASP A 30 -4.00 1.03 -6.57
C ASP A 30 -3.54 -0.42 -6.75
N ILE A 31 -2.24 -0.68 -6.48
CA ILE A 31 -1.64 -2.02 -6.52
C ILE A 31 -2.37 -2.94 -5.53
N GLY A 32 -2.58 -2.49 -4.30
CA GLY A 32 -3.26 -3.28 -3.27
C GLY A 32 -4.71 -3.64 -3.64
N VAL A 33 -5.45 -2.81 -4.37
CA VAL A 33 -6.78 -3.19 -4.87
C VAL A 33 -6.69 -4.28 -5.93
N VAL A 34 -5.85 -4.07 -6.93
CA VAL A 34 -5.77 -4.97 -8.09
C VAL A 34 -5.20 -6.32 -7.69
N GLU A 35 -4.10 -6.31 -6.95
CA GLU A 35 -3.33 -7.51 -6.63
C GLU A 35 -3.88 -8.33 -5.45
N HIS A 36 -4.63 -7.72 -4.52
CA HIS A 36 -5.35 -8.53 -3.52
C HIS A 36 -6.53 -9.28 -4.11
N TRP A 37 -7.25 -8.69 -5.07
CA TRP A 37 -8.53 -9.21 -5.50
C TRP A 37 -8.49 -9.90 -6.87
N GLY A 38 -7.74 -9.40 -7.84
CA GLY A 38 -7.62 -9.98 -9.17
C GLY A 38 -7.20 -11.45 -9.16
N PRO A 39 -6.11 -11.82 -8.44
CA PRO A 39 -5.63 -13.20 -8.36
C PRO A 39 -6.60 -14.19 -7.74
N LEU A 40 -7.61 -13.74 -6.97
CA LEU A 40 -8.66 -14.64 -6.42
C LEU A 40 -9.50 -15.32 -7.51
N SER A 41 -9.48 -14.79 -8.74
CA SER A 41 -10.14 -15.45 -9.88
C SER A 41 -9.56 -16.84 -10.23
N ARG A 42 -8.48 -17.27 -9.59
CA ARG A 42 -7.99 -18.67 -9.62
C ARG A 42 -8.85 -19.62 -8.78
N TYR A 43 -9.60 -19.11 -7.83
CA TYR A 43 -10.34 -19.89 -6.81
C TYR A 43 -11.85 -19.70 -6.91
N ILE A 44 -12.30 -18.69 -7.65
CA ILE A 44 -13.71 -18.35 -7.89
C ILE A 44 -13.93 -18.13 -9.39
N PRO A 45 -15.18 -18.12 -9.89
CA PRO A 45 -15.44 -18.10 -11.33
C PRO A 45 -14.75 -16.94 -12.09
N TYR A 46 -14.80 -15.73 -11.55
CA TYR A 46 -14.08 -14.55 -12.06
C TYR A 46 -14.19 -13.39 -11.07
N VAL A 47 -13.34 -12.36 -11.28
CA VAL A 47 -13.37 -11.10 -10.54
C VAL A 47 -13.62 -9.94 -11.50
N ILE A 48 -14.54 -9.05 -11.15
CA ILE A 48 -14.71 -7.75 -11.82
C ILE A 48 -14.17 -6.67 -10.88
N ILE A 49 -13.21 -5.88 -11.35
CA ILE A 49 -12.75 -4.67 -10.66
C ILE A 49 -13.30 -3.46 -11.41
N LEU A 50 -14.21 -2.73 -10.76
CA LEU A 50 -14.79 -1.50 -11.26
C LEU A 50 -14.02 -0.31 -10.72
N GLY A 51 -13.05 0.17 -11.50
CA GLY A 51 -12.34 1.42 -11.28
C GLY A 51 -13.19 2.63 -11.62
N ALA A 52 -12.65 3.83 -11.39
CA ALA A 52 -13.40 5.07 -11.61
C ALA A 52 -13.81 5.31 -13.08
N ASP A 53 -13.02 4.80 -14.01
CA ASP A 53 -13.21 4.92 -15.47
C ASP A 53 -12.90 3.61 -16.22
N THR A 54 -12.65 2.52 -15.48
CA THR A 54 -12.22 1.23 -16.03
C THR A 54 -13.04 0.09 -15.47
N ILE A 55 -13.25 -0.94 -16.28
CA ILE A 55 -13.83 -2.21 -15.90
C ILE A 55 -12.82 -3.28 -16.29
N THR A 56 -12.30 -4.01 -15.33
CA THR A 56 -11.31 -5.07 -15.56
C THR A 56 -11.87 -6.39 -15.08
N ARG A 57 -11.86 -7.41 -15.96
CA ARG A 57 -12.26 -8.78 -15.65
C ARG A 57 -11.04 -9.68 -15.57
N TYR A 58 -10.96 -10.42 -14.49
CA TYR A 58 -9.95 -11.44 -14.22
C TYR A 58 -10.59 -12.83 -14.26
N GLU A 59 -9.90 -13.76 -14.93
CA GLU A 59 -10.18 -15.19 -14.90
C GLU A 59 -8.85 -15.92 -14.74
N ASP A 60 -8.81 -16.97 -13.94
CA ASP A 60 -7.60 -17.76 -13.66
C ASP A 60 -6.37 -16.93 -13.31
N GLY A 61 -6.57 -15.85 -12.57
CA GLY A 61 -5.51 -14.93 -12.15
C GLY A 61 -5.03 -13.94 -13.20
N HIS A 62 -5.63 -13.90 -14.40
CA HIS A 62 -5.19 -13.06 -15.51
C HIS A 62 -6.30 -12.11 -15.96
N ILE A 63 -5.89 -10.94 -16.48
CA ILE A 63 -6.81 -10.01 -17.12
C ILE A 63 -7.25 -10.61 -18.48
N VAL A 64 -8.54 -10.93 -18.60
CA VAL A 64 -9.15 -11.42 -19.85
C VAL A 64 -9.90 -10.34 -20.61
N HIS A 65 -10.32 -9.28 -19.92
CA HIS A 65 -10.99 -8.14 -20.53
C HIS A 65 -10.74 -6.87 -19.75
N GLN A 66 -10.49 -5.77 -20.45
CA GLN A 66 -10.43 -4.44 -19.87
C GLN A 66 -11.09 -3.43 -20.82
N SER A 67 -11.98 -2.63 -20.30
CA SER A 67 -12.64 -1.55 -21.02
C SER A 67 -12.65 -0.27 -20.20
N THR A 68 -12.90 0.85 -20.87
CA THR A 68 -13.01 2.17 -20.24
C THR A 68 -14.39 2.76 -20.47
N PHE A 69 -14.82 3.64 -19.58
CA PHE A 69 -16.04 4.45 -19.75
C PHE A 69 -15.75 5.91 -19.37
N GLU A 70 -16.41 6.81 -20.05
CA GLU A 70 -16.26 8.23 -19.73
C GLU A 70 -16.80 8.52 -18.31
N ASN A 71 -15.95 9.09 -17.47
CA ASN A 71 -16.32 9.54 -16.14
C ASN A 71 -15.55 10.81 -15.78
N THR A 72 -16.27 11.89 -15.54
CA THR A 72 -15.69 13.19 -15.20
C THR A 72 -15.83 13.44 -13.70
N PHE A 73 -14.70 13.48 -13.01
CA PHE A 73 -14.69 13.78 -11.57
C PHE A 73 -15.06 15.22 -11.29
N ARG A 74 -15.69 15.43 -10.14
CA ARG A 74 -15.97 16.79 -9.70
C ARG A 74 -14.70 17.53 -9.33
N ASN A 75 -14.67 18.82 -9.68
CA ASN A 75 -13.63 19.71 -9.23
C ASN A 75 -13.53 19.68 -7.69
N SER A 76 -12.31 19.69 -7.14
CA SER A 76 -12.05 19.56 -5.71
C SER A 76 -12.73 20.65 -4.86
N LYS A 77 -12.84 21.88 -5.37
CA LYS A 77 -13.55 22.97 -4.68
C LYS A 77 -15.05 22.71 -4.60
N ILE A 78 -15.65 22.24 -5.70
CA ILE A 78 -17.09 21.87 -5.74
C ILE A 78 -17.35 20.69 -4.83
N ALA A 79 -16.50 19.65 -4.86
CA ALA A 79 -16.64 18.50 -3.98
C ALA A 79 -16.55 18.91 -2.50
N GLY A 80 -15.59 19.76 -2.14
CA GLY A 80 -15.46 20.30 -0.77
C GLY A 80 -16.69 21.08 -0.31
N LEU A 81 -17.23 21.96 -1.14
CA LEU A 81 -18.44 22.70 -0.83
C LEU A 81 -19.64 21.75 -0.62
N ARG A 82 -19.82 20.75 -1.50
CA ARG A 82 -20.91 19.77 -1.38
C ARG A 82 -20.76 18.92 -0.12
N THR A 83 -19.54 18.56 0.27
CA THR A 83 -19.25 17.85 1.53
C THR A 83 -19.81 18.59 2.72
N LEU A 84 -19.56 19.89 2.79
CA LEU A 84 -20.04 20.75 3.88
C LEU A 84 -21.56 20.91 3.87
N LEU A 85 -22.14 21.20 2.71
CA LEU A 85 -23.59 21.41 2.56
C LEU A 85 -24.39 20.14 2.86
N LYS A 86 -23.91 18.98 2.44
CA LYS A 86 -24.58 17.69 2.60
C LYS A 86 -24.17 16.93 3.86
N ARG A 87 -23.18 17.43 4.61
CA ARG A 87 -22.54 16.70 5.72
C ARG A 87 -22.11 15.30 5.32
N SER A 88 -21.60 15.17 4.07
CA SER A 88 -21.16 13.91 3.48
C SER A 88 -19.64 13.73 3.57
N HIS A 89 -19.14 12.61 3.04
CA HIS A 89 -17.71 12.37 2.93
C HIS A 89 -17.15 13.01 1.65
N TYR A 90 -15.96 13.65 1.72
CA TYR A 90 -15.35 14.35 0.59
C TYR A 90 -15.15 13.45 -0.65
N LEU A 91 -14.70 12.21 -0.43
CA LEU A 91 -14.44 11.28 -1.53
C LEU A 91 -15.74 10.79 -2.20
N ILE A 92 -16.87 10.71 -1.46
CA ILE A 92 -18.20 10.48 -2.04
C ILE A 92 -18.53 11.58 -3.05
N GLU A 93 -18.40 12.83 -2.63
CA GLU A 93 -18.75 13.97 -3.48
C GLU A 93 -17.78 14.13 -4.65
N LYS A 94 -16.54 13.69 -4.53
CA LYS A 94 -15.53 13.76 -5.59
C LYS A 94 -15.65 12.62 -6.60
N PHE A 95 -15.75 11.38 -6.17
CA PHE A 95 -15.57 10.19 -7.01
C PHE A 95 -16.89 9.49 -7.38
N LEU A 96 -17.91 9.45 -6.49
CA LEU A 96 -19.17 8.80 -6.81
C LEU A 96 -20.06 9.69 -7.70
N THR A 97 -19.63 9.82 -8.95
CA THR A 97 -20.36 10.59 -9.97
C THR A 97 -21.68 9.89 -10.37
N PRO A 98 -22.63 10.56 -11.03
CA PRO A 98 -23.83 9.90 -11.55
C PRO A 98 -23.48 8.75 -12.51
N ARG A 99 -22.47 8.93 -13.37
CA ARG A 99 -22.05 7.90 -14.33
C ARG A 99 -21.45 6.68 -13.63
N TYR A 100 -20.55 6.90 -12.65
CA TYR A 100 -20.02 5.77 -11.86
C TYR A 100 -21.13 5.01 -11.13
N ARG A 101 -22.09 5.72 -10.51
CA ARG A 101 -23.23 5.11 -9.85
C ARG A 101 -24.09 4.29 -10.80
N GLN A 102 -24.32 4.79 -12.03
CA GLN A 102 -25.06 4.06 -13.04
C GLN A 102 -24.34 2.74 -13.37
N VAL A 103 -23.06 2.77 -13.73
CA VAL A 103 -22.30 1.58 -14.08
C VAL A 103 -22.23 0.60 -12.90
N ALA A 104 -21.96 1.10 -11.68
CA ALA A 104 -21.95 0.25 -10.49
C ALA A 104 -23.30 -0.44 -10.24
N ASN A 105 -24.41 0.28 -10.43
CA ASN A 105 -25.75 -0.27 -10.25
C ASN A 105 -26.10 -1.36 -11.27
N GLU A 106 -25.59 -1.29 -12.50
CA GLU A 106 -25.75 -2.35 -13.50
C GLU A 106 -25.17 -3.68 -13.00
N TYR A 107 -23.98 -3.68 -12.37
CA TYR A 107 -23.38 -4.85 -11.73
C TYR A 107 -24.07 -5.26 -10.42
N LEU A 108 -24.40 -4.28 -9.58
CA LEU A 108 -25.04 -4.53 -8.28
C LEU A 108 -26.45 -5.09 -8.41
N ALA A 109 -27.15 -4.80 -9.51
CA ALA A 109 -28.48 -5.34 -9.80
C ALA A 109 -28.43 -6.82 -10.22
N ASP A 110 -27.30 -7.30 -10.73
CA ASP A 110 -27.13 -8.70 -11.10
C ASP A 110 -26.99 -9.59 -9.86
N PRO A 111 -27.93 -10.54 -9.63
CA PRO A 111 -27.91 -11.41 -8.47
C PRO A 111 -26.76 -12.41 -8.45
N ILE A 112 -25.99 -12.55 -9.54
CA ILE A 112 -24.83 -13.43 -9.59
C ILE A 112 -23.72 -12.93 -8.66
N PHE A 113 -23.61 -11.62 -8.43
CA PHE A 113 -22.62 -11.02 -7.53
C PHE A 113 -23.08 -11.10 -6.07
N GLN A 114 -22.87 -12.26 -5.46
CA GLN A 114 -23.08 -12.45 -4.02
C GLN A 114 -21.93 -11.96 -3.17
N ASN A 115 -20.73 -11.78 -3.77
CA ASN A 115 -19.52 -11.30 -3.10
C ASN A 115 -19.20 -9.90 -3.60
N ILE A 116 -19.08 -8.96 -2.66
CA ILE A 116 -18.79 -7.55 -2.96
C ILE A 116 -17.64 -7.06 -2.09
N VAL A 117 -16.69 -6.41 -2.71
CA VAL A 117 -15.61 -5.66 -2.06
C VAL A 117 -15.86 -4.17 -2.24
N CYS A 118 -15.82 -3.43 -1.16
CA CYS A 118 -15.76 -1.98 -1.17
C CYS A 118 -14.31 -1.56 -0.90
N SER A 119 -13.61 -1.03 -1.89
CA SER A 119 -12.23 -0.56 -1.75
C SER A 119 -12.08 0.68 -0.84
N HIS A 120 -13.12 1.11 -0.21
CA HIS A 120 -13.19 2.12 0.86
C HIS A 120 -14.58 2.06 1.48
N LEU A 121 -14.71 2.35 2.78
CA LEU A 121 -16.00 2.27 3.46
C LEU A 121 -17.08 3.19 2.84
N TRP A 122 -16.72 4.32 2.26
CA TRP A 122 -17.66 5.24 1.62
C TRP A 122 -18.25 4.68 0.30
N SER A 123 -17.67 3.62 -0.28
CA SER A 123 -18.23 2.91 -1.45
C SER A 123 -19.52 2.16 -1.12
N THR A 124 -19.77 1.85 0.16
CA THR A 124 -21.03 1.23 0.61
C THR A 124 -22.26 2.09 0.34
N THR A 125 -22.09 3.40 0.10
CA THR A 125 -23.19 4.30 -0.29
C THR A 125 -23.68 4.10 -1.73
N LEU A 126 -23.15 3.12 -2.44
CA LEU A 126 -23.62 2.71 -3.79
C LEU A 126 -24.83 1.80 -3.73
N PHE A 127 -25.10 1.15 -2.59
CA PHE A 127 -26.20 0.19 -2.44
C PHE A 127 -26.91 0.35 -1.07
N ASN A 128 -28.04 -0.30 -0.92
CA ASN A 128 -28.89 -0.19 0.28
C ASN A 128 -28.99 -1.50 1.09
N PHE A 129 -28.27 -2.57 0.68
CA PHE A 129 -28.21 -3.82 1.43
C PHE A 129 -26.99 -3.85 2.38
N THR A 130 -26.98 -4.80 3.30
CA THR A 130 -25.92 -4.99 4.27
C THR A 130 -25.18 -6.31 4.04
N GLY A 131 -24.11 -6.55 4.79
CA GLY A 131 -23.41 -7.84 4.79
C GLY A 131 -24.24 -9.01 5.34
N LYS A 132 -25.47 -8.77 5.78
CA LYS A 132 -26.44 -9.81 6.16
C LYS A 132 -27.23 -10.36 4.98
N GLU A 133 -27.24 -9.66 3.84
CA GLU A 133 -27.97 -10.02 2.62
C GLU A 133 -27.04 -10.56 1.54
N ARG A 134 -25.83 -10.01 1.45
CA ARG A 134 -24.75 -10.46 0.56
C ARG A 134 -23.43 -10.44 1.33
N PHE A 135 -22.45 -11.22 0.91
CA PHE A 135 -21.11 -11.05 1.44
C PHE A 135 -20.56 -9.68 1.03
N VAL A 136 -20.29 -8.82 1.99
CA VAL A 136 -19.70 -7.49 1.77
C VAL A 136 -18.50 -7.30 2.68
N ILE A 137 -17.35 -7.04 2.07
CA ILE A 137 -16.12 -6.73 2.77
C ILE A 137 -15.64 -5.32 2.40
N ILE A 138 -15.24 -4.55 3.41
CA ILE A 138 -14.70 -3.20 3.25
C ILE A 138 -13.18 -3.28 3.40
N GLN A 139 -12.45 -2.94 2.36
CA GLN A 139 -10.99 -2.79 2.40
C GLN A 139 -10.63 -1.39 2.88
N SER A 140 -9.92 -1.27 3.98
CA SER A 140 -9.29 -0.02 4.38
C SER A 140 -7.85 0.03 3.85
N HIS A 141 -7.46 1.18 3.34
CA HIS A 141 -6.08 1.41 2.85
C HIS A 141 -5.19 2.10 3.88
N ASN A 142 -5.81 2.74 4.86
CA ASN A 142 -5.15 3.48 5.94
C ASN A 142 -6.08 3.51 7.16
N ASP A 143 -5.57 3.97 8.29
CA ASP A 143 -6.40 4.49 9.37
C ASP A 143 -7.04 5.81 8.92
N ASP A 144 -8.27 5.75 8.41
CA ASP A 144 -8.99 6.91 7.88
C ASP A 144 -9.19 8.01 8.93
N PHE A 145 -9.25 7.66 10.22
CA PHE A 145 -9.42 8.63 11.31
C PHE A 145 -8.17 9.49 11.47
N GLN A 146 -6.99 8.86 11.49
CA GLN A 146 -5.71 9.56 11.55
C GLN A 146 -5.42 10.28 10.23
N TRP A 147 -5.73 9.67 9.10
CA TRP A 147 -5.52 10.25 7.78
C TRP A 147 -6.29 11.56 7.59
N PHE A 148 -7.59 11.58 7.86
CA PHE A 148 -8.39 12.81 7.75
C PHE A 148 -8.03 13.83 8.82
N GLN A 149 -7.59 13.42 10.01
CA GLN A 149 -7.05 14.33 11.01
C GLN A 149 -5.74 15.00 10.53
N HIS A 150 -4.85 14.22 9.93
CA HIS A 150 -3.61 14.74 9.34
C HIS A 150 -3.91 15.73 8.22
N LEU A 151 -4.81 15.39 7.29
CA LEU A 151 -5.23 16.30 6.23
C LEU A 151 -5.84 17.60 6.79
N ALA A 152 -6.60 17.54 7.87
CA ALA A 152 -7.16 18.73 8.50
C ALA A 152 -6.09 19.62 9.14
N ASN A 153 -5.08 19.03 9.75
CA ASN A 153 -3.98 19.75 10.42
C ASN A 153 -3.05 20.46 9.40
N HIS A 154 -2.89 19.89 8.20
CA HIS A 154 -2.00 20.42 7.14
C HIS A 154 -2.76 21.02 5.97
N ALA A 155 -4.04 21.34 6.15
CA ALA A 155 -4.86 21.92 5.09
C ALA A 155 -4.40 23.32 4.72
N ALA A 156 -4.25 23.58 3.41
CA ALA A 156 -3.81 24.88 2.87
C ALA A 156 -4.79 26.03 3.15
N ASN A 157 -6.07 25.71 3.47
CA ASN A 157 -7.11 26.71 3.74
C ASN A 157 -8.23 26.13 4.60
N LEU A 158 -9.04 27.03 5.19
CA LEU A 158 -10.14 26.66 6.07
C LEU A 158 -11.20 25.74 5.42
N PRO A 159 -11.66 25.95 4.19
CA PRO A 159 -12.60 25.03 3.54
C PRO A 159 -12.07 23.60 3.42
N ALA A 160 -10.80 23.41 3.04
CA ALA A 160 -10.16 22.10 2.96
C ALA A 160 -10.09 21.42 4.34
N ARG A 161 -9.73 22.19 5.38
CA ARG A 161 -9.73 21.72 6.77
C ARG A 161 -11.11 21.23 7.21
N LEU A 162 -12.14 22.02 6.96
CA LEU A 162 -13.52 21.68 7.33
C LEU A 162 -14.02 20.45 6.57
N ALA A 163 -13.69 20.30 5.28
CA ALA A 163 -14.04 19.13 4.47
C ALA A 163 -13.35 17.86 5.00
N ALA A 164 -12.08 17.93 5.41
CA ALA A 164 -11.37 16.81 6.02
C ALA A 164 -12.01 16.40 7.38
N LEU A 165 -12.32 17.37 8.24
CA LEU A 165 -13.01 17.10 9.50
C LEU A 165 -14.42 16.53 9.31
N ALA A 166 -15.17 17.02 8.31
CA ALA A 166 -16.47 16.47 7.96
C ALA A 166 -16.35 15.00 7.50
N SER A 167 -15.34 14.67 6.71
CA SER A 167 -15.09 13.30 6.28
C SER A 167 -14.72 12.39 7.46
N LYS A 168 -13.84 12.85 8.36
CA LYS A 168 -13.51 12.12 9.60
C LYS A 168 -14.77 11.85 10.43
N ASN A 169 -15.60 12.87 10.63
CA ASN A 169 -16.83 12.74 11.40
C ASN A 169 -17.82 11.76 10.72
N TRP A 170 -17.94 11.82 9.39
CA TRP A 170 -18.76 10.89 8.63
C TRP A 170 -18.28 9.44 8.83
N THR A 171 -16.97 9.19 8.71
CA THR A 171 -16.35 7.87 8.97
C THR A 171 -16.66 7.39 10.39
N THR A 172 -16.52 8.27 11.40
CA THR A 172 -16.83 7.92 12.80
C THR A 172 -18.30 7.55 12.98
N GLN A 173 -19.22 8.30 12.39
CA GLN A 173 -20.64 8.00 12.47
C GLN A 173 -21.00 6.71 11.73
N PHE A 174 -20.40 6.48 10.57
CA PHE A 174 -20.56 5.23 9.81
C PHE A 174 -20.14 4.03 10.67
N MET A 175 -18.96 4.05 11.25
CA MET A 175 -18.46 2.96 12.09
C MET A 175 -19.36 2.71 13.29
N ARG A 176 -19.78 3.75 14.02
CA ARG A 176 -20.70 3.60 15.15
C ARG A 176 -22.04 2.95 14.80
N LYS A 177 -22.51 3.18 13.56
CA LYS A 177 -23.83 2.71 13.12
C LYS A 177 -23.76 1.36 12.41
N HIS A 178 -22.70 1.10 11.65
CA HIS A 178 -22.62 0.04 10.65
C HIS A 178 -21.44 -0.92 10.82
N ALA A 179 -20.64 -0.80 11.88
CA ALA A 179 -19.47 -1.65 12.07
C ALA A 179 -19.80 -3.16 12.15
N LEU A 180 -21.01 -3.51 12.60
CA LEU A 180 -21.49 -4.89 12.68
C LEU A 180 -22.23 -5.37 11.41
N ASP A 181 -22.41 -4.50 10.44
CA ASP A 181 -23.14 -4.81 9.21
C ASP A 181 -22.24 -5.33 8.09
N TYR A 182 -20.90 -5.27 8.28
CA TYR A 182 -19.92 -5.61 7.23
C TYR A 182 -18.70 -6.31 7.78
N TRP A 183 -18.02 -7.09 6.92
CA TRP A 183 -16.65 -7.54 7.16
C TRP A 183 -15.67 -6.42 6.84
N PHE A 184 -14.53 -6.39 7.55
CA PHE A 184 -13.45 -5.43 7.30
C PHE A 184 -12.14 -6.15 7.00
N PHE A 185 -11.41 -5.63 6.06
CA PHE A 185 -10.06 -6.04 5.70
C PHE A 185 -9.12 -4.85 5.85
N HIS A 186 -8.07 -5.02 6.64
CA HIS A 186 -7.06 -3.98 6.89
C HIS A 186 -5.70 -4.41 6.35
N CYS A 187 -4.92 -3.47 5.82
CA CYS A 187 -3.58 -3.76 5.33
C CYS A 187 -2.54 -3.88 6.45
N THR A 188 -2.82 -3.32 7.63
CA THR A 188 -1.92 -3.39 8.80
C THR A 188 -2.72 -3.52 10.10
N GLU A 189 -2.08 -4.09 11.14
CA GLU A 189 -2.64 -4.13 12.49
C GLU A 189 -2.89 -2.73 13.07
N ARG A 190 -2.06 -1.77 12.68
CA ARG A 190 -2.24 -0.37 13.08
C ARG A 190 -3.54 0.21 12.51
N ASP A 191 -3.84 -0.06 11.24
CA ASP A 191 -5.10 0.39 10.62
C ASP A 191 -6.28 -0.30 11.32
N GLN A 192 -6.18 -1.60 11.58
CA GLN A 192 -7.19 -2.34 12.34
C GLN A 192 -7.42 -1.74 13.73
N ALA A 193 -6.35 -1.41 14.46
CA ALA A 193 -6.45 -0.79 15.77
C ALA A 193 -7.12 0.60 15.72
N GLY A 194 -6.84 1.40 14.70
CA GLY A 194 -7.51 2.68 14.46
C GLY A 194 -9.02 2.55 14.27
N TYR A 195 -9.44 1.55 13.50
CA TYR A 195 -10.87 1.24 13.33
C TYR A 195 -11.48 0.65 14.60
N ALA A 196 -10.78 -0.25 15.30
CA ALA A 196 -11.23 -0.83 16.57
C ALA A 196 -11.44 0.22 17.67
N ALA A 197 -10.64 1.29 17.67
CA ALA A 197 -10.83 2.42 18.58
C ALA A 197 -12.16 3.17 18.36
N ALA A 198 -12.66 3.19 17.12
CA ALA A 198 -13.96 3.79 16.78
C ALA A 198 -15.13 2.82 17.05
N SER A 199 -14.92 1.53 16.85
CA SER A 199 -15.90 0.47 17.11
C SER A 199 -15.20 -0.88 17.40
N PRO A 200 -14.97 -1.25 18.67
CA PRO A 200 -14.28 -2.49 19.05
C PRO A 200 -14.96 -3.79 18.58
N CYS A 201 -16.24 -3.71 18.25
CA CYS A 201 -17.05 -4.88 17.88
C CYS A 201 -17.12 -5.12 16.36
N HIS A 202 -16.33 -4.44 15.52
CA HIS A 202 -16.36 -4.71 14.09
C HIS A 202 -15.66 -6.04 13.75
N HIS A 203 -16.16 -6.72 12.72
CA HIS A 203 -15.59 -7.98 12.23
C HIS A 203 -14.46 -7.69 11.25
N SER A 204 -13.21 -8.02 11.62
CA SER A 204 -12.07 -7.67 10.79
C SER A 204 -10.93 -8.66 10.84
N PHE A 205 -10.12 -8.65 9.78
CA PHE A 205 -8.84 -9.31 9.73
C PHE A 205 -7.79 -8.43 9.04
N VAL A 206 -6.52 -8.80 9.21
CA VAL A 206 -5.39 -8.13 8.60
C VAL A 206 -4.78 -9.02 7.52
N MET A 207 -4.55 -8.43 6.34
CA MET A 207 -3.78 -9.02 5.27
C MET A 207 -2.80 -7.97 4.74
N PRO A 208 -1.49 -8.19 4.82
CA PRO A 208 -0.52 -7.21 4.39
C PRO A 208 -0.57 -6.98 2.88
N VAL A 209 -0.03 -5.86 2.43
CA VAL A 209 0.20 -5.60 1.01
C VAL A 209 1.35 -6.49 0.54
N GLY A 210 1.20 -7.07 -0.62
CA GLY A 210 2.16 -7.98 -1.23
C GLY A 210 3.24 -7.29 -2.06
N VAL A 211 4.10 -8.10 -2.61
CA VAL A 211 5.18 -7.69 -3.50
C VAL A 211 5.37 -8.71 -4.62
N ASP A 212 5.73 -8.22 -5.82
CA ASP A 212 6.22 -9.08 -6.89
C ASP A 212 7.62 -9.56 -6.55
N ILE A 213 7.84 -10.87 -6.58
CA ILE A 213 9.17 -11.45 -6.42
C ILE A 213 9.96 -11.20 -7.70
N GLN A 214 11.04 -10.47 -7.58
CA GLN A 214 11.80 -9.96 -8.72
C GLN A 214 12.90 -10.93 -9.19
N THR A 215 13.31 -11.84 -8.31
CA THR A 215 14.27 -12.90 -8.63
C THR A 215 14.02 -14.12 -7.74
N GLU A 216 14.27 -15.31 -8.26
CA GLU A 216 14.15 -16.55 -7.50
C GLU A 216 15.36 -16.78 -6.60
N TYR A 217 16.53 -16.28 -6.99
CA TYR A 217 17.75 -16.29 -6.20
C TYR A 217 18.61 -15.05 -6.48
N ALA A 218 19.52 -14.75 -5.58
CA ALA A 218 20.44 -13.64 -5.74
C ALA A 218 21.90 -14.12 -5.55
N ASP A 219 22.78 -13.67 -6.43
CA ASP A 219 24.21 -13.94 -6.32
C ASP A 219 24.80 -13.31 -5.06
N ALA A 220 25.91 -13.86 -4.56
CA ALA A 220 26.65 -13.26 -3.48
C ALA A 220 27.15 -11.86 -3.86
N LEU A 221 27.19 -10.96 -2.88
CA LEU A 221 27.97 -9.74 -2.97
C LEU A 221 29.34 -10.02 -2.31
N PRO A 222 30.44 -10.04 -3.08
CA PRO A 222 31.76 -10.30 -2.52
C PRO A 222 32.18 -9.16 -1.58
N PRO A 223 33.15 -9.40 -0.68
CA PRO A 223 33.81 -8.33 0.06
C PRO A 223 34.31 -7.23 -0.85
N THR A 224 34.12 -5.98 -0.46
CA THR A 224 34.48 -4.78 -1.23
C THR A 224 34.71 -3.61 -0.30
N ASP A 225 35.53 -2.64 -0.72
CA ASP A 225 35.66 -1.38 -0.01
C ASP A 225 34.53 -0.39 -0.31
N ASN A 226 33.74 -0.66 -1.35
CA ASN A 226 32.68 0.23 -1.82
C ASN A 226 31.35 -0.09 -1.13
N LEU A 227 30.71 0.93 -0.57
CA LEU A 227 29.35 0.86 -0.05
C LEU A 227 28.37 1.52 -1.04
N HIS A 228 27.52 0.72 -1.66
CA HIS A 228 26.49 1.21 -2.55
C HIS A 228 25.11 1.18 -1.88
N LEU A 229 24.51 2.35 -1.69
CA LEU A 229 23.20 2.54 -1.10
C LEU A 229 22.18 2.91 -2.18
N ILE A 230 20.98 2.30 -2.12
CA ILE A 230 19.89 2.62 -3.02
C ILE A 230 18.67 3.12 -2.26
N PHE A 231 18.10 4.24 -2.70
CA PHE A 231 16.78 4.73 -2.28
C PHE A 231 15.83 4.62 -3.46
N THR A 232 14.62 4.05 -3.25
CA THR A 232 13.63 3.91 -4.33
C THR A 232 12.26 4.48 -3.95
N GLY A 233 11.55 5.09 -4.92
CA GLY A 233 10.19 5.56 -4.71
C GLY A 233 9.70 6.56 -5.74
N SER A 234 8.44 6.98 -5.65
CA SER A 234 7.94 8.12 -6.43
C SER A 234 8.52 9.42 -5.89
N LEU A 235 9.37 10.07 -6.67
CA LEU A 235 10.14 11.25 -6.25
C LEU A 235 9.33 12.56 -6.29
N SER A 236 8.05 12.48 -6.67
CA SER A 236 7.07 13.56 -6.52
C SER A 236 6.36 13.57 -5.17
N VAL A 237 6.51 12.51 -4.36
CA VAL A 237 5.86 12.38 -3.07
C VAL A 237 6.69 13.04 -1.98
N THR A 238 6.12 14.01 -1.28
CA THR A 238 6.79 14.81 -0.22
C THR A 238 7.47 13.92 0.82
N MET A 239 6.82 12.85 1.26
CA MET A 239 7.37 11.93 2.25
C MET A 239 8.69 11.27 1.79
N ASN A 240 8.87 11.01 0.50
CA ASN A 240 10.12 10.48 -0.03
C ASN A 240 11.22 11.55 -0.06
N PHE A 241 10.86 12.80 -0.33
CA PHE A 241 11.78 13.93 -0.20
C PHE A 241 12.21 14.16 1.25
N ASP A 242 11.27 14.12 2.20
CA ASP A 242 11.57 14.23 3.64
C ASP A 242 12.51 13.12 4.10
N ALA A 243 12.33 11.89 3.61
CA ALA A 243 13.23 10.77 3.89
C ALA A 243 14.64 11.02 3.35
N LEU A 244 14.79 11.52 2.12
CA LEU A 244 16.11 11.90 1.57
C LEU A 244 16.78 13.02 2.36
N CYS A 245 16.02 14.02 2.82
CA CYS A 245 16.52 15.07 3.71
C CYS A 245 16.98 14.49 5.07
N THR A 246 16.18 13.60 5.66
CA THR A 246 16.54 12.92 6.91
C THR A 246 17.82 12.09 6.74
N PHE A 247 17.96 11.38 5.63
CA PHE A 247 19.19 10.66 5.32
C PHE A 247 20.40 11.58 5.24
N ARG A 248 20.28 12.69 4.48
CA ARG A 248 21.34 13.71 4.36
C ARG A 248 21.78 14.25 5.71
N ASP A 249 20.81 14.61 6.56
CA ASP A 249 21.09 15.37 7.78
C ASP A 249 21.52 14.48 8.95
N GLN A 250 20.98 13.26 9.05
CA GLN A 250 21.19 12.40 10.21
C GLN A 250 22.18 11.25 9.95
N PHE A 251 22.11 10.57 8.83
CA PHE A 251 22.86 9.32 8.59
C PHE A 251 24.10 9.51 7.72
N LEU A 252 23.99 10.34 6.68
CA LEU A 252 25.06 10.53 5.71
C LEU A 252 26.38 11.03 6.32
N PRO A 253 26.42 11.96 7.31
CA PRO A 253 27.68 12.42 7.87
C PRO A 253 28.52 11.29 8.45
N ALA A 254 27.90 10.37 9.21
CA ALA A 254 28.60 9.23 9.80
C ALA A 254 29.10 8.24 8.74
N LEU A 255 28.28 7.99 7.70
CA LEU A 255 28.65 7.14 6.56
C LEU A 255 29.79 7.76 5.74
N LYS A 256 29.77 9.07 5.48
CA LYS A 256 30.88 9.79 4.81
C LYS A 256 32.18 9.70 5.59
N VAL A 257 32.16 9.81 6.93
CA VAL A 257 33.34 9.63 7.77
C VAL A 257 33.89 8.20 7.67
N ALA A 258 32.99 7.20 7.59
CA ALA A 258 33.37 5.79 7.60
C ALA A 258 33.88 5.26 6.26
N PHE A 259 33.33 5.74 5.13
CA PHE A 259 33.57 5.21 3.78
C PHE A 259 34.19 6.23 2.81
N GLY A 260 34.11 7.53 3.09
CA GLY A 260 34.71 8.57 2.25
C GLY A 260 34.25 8.48 0.79
N ASN A 261 35.23 8.38 -0.12
CA ASN A 261 34.98 8.28 -1.56
C ASN A 261 34.48 6.90 -2.00
N SER A 262 34.49 5.89 -1.13
CA SER A 262 33.94 4.56 -1.39
C SER A 262 32.42 4.48 -1.13
N LEU A 263 31.76 5.59 -0.81
CA LEU A 263 30.30 5.66 -0.62
C LEU A 263 29.63 6.12 -1.92
N GLU A 264 28.79 5.26 -2.46
CA GLU A 264 27.93 5.55 -3.63
C GLU A 264 26.47 5.54 -3.22
N ILE A 265 25.69 6.53 -3.70
CA ILE A 265 24.27 6.65 -3.38
C ILE A 265 23.48 6.79 -4.68
N SER A 266 22.55 5.88 -4.90
CA SER A 266 21.61 5.88 -6.01
C SER A 266 20.21 6.25 -5.53
N VAL A 267 19.65 7.34 -6.06
CA VAL A 267 18.27 7.75 -5.86
C VAL A 267 17.48 7.40 -7.12
N VAL A 268 16.53 6.47 -7.00
CA VAL A 268 15.82 5.88 -8.13
C VAL A 268 14.33 6.09 -8.01
N GLY A 269 13.68 6.63 -9.05
CA GLY A 269 12.23 6.74 -9.00
C GLY A 269 11.58 7.57 -10.08
N SER A 270 10.25 7.60 -10.04
CA SER A 270 9.43 8.31 -11.01
C SER A 270 9.22 9.77 -10.63
N HIS A 271 9.10 10.63 -11.64
CA HIS A 271 8.68 12.03 -11.53
C HIS A 271 9.48 12.82 -10.48
N PRO A 272 10.82 12.92 -10.59
CA PRO A 272 11.62 13.72 -9.65
C PRO A 272 11.21 15.20 -9.72
N THR A 273 10.99 15.78 -8.55
CA THR A 273 10.79 17.23 -8.44
C THR A 273 12.11 17.96 -8.57
N VAL A 274 12.06 19.26 -8.89
CA VAL A 274 13.26 20.13 -8.91
C VAL A 274 14.00 20.10 -7.57
N ALA A 275 13.27 20.00 -6.46
CA ALA A 275 13.87 19.90 -5.13
C ALA A 275 14.69 18.60 -4.93
N VAL A 276 14.20 17.47 -5.45
CA VAL A 276 14.94 16.20 -5.43
C VAL A 276 16.17 16.28 -6.35
N GLN A 277 16.03 16.85 -7.56
CA GLN A 277 17.15 17.02 -8.49
C GLN A 277 18.27 17.85 -7.85
N ASN A 278 17.93 19.03 -7.33
CA ASN A 278 18.90 19.90 -6.65
C ASN A 278 19.55 19.19 -5.45
N LEU A 279 18.80 18.45 -4.65
CA LEU A 279 19.36 17.70 -3.53
C LEU A 279 20.38 16.64 -4.00
N CYS A 280 20.09 15.91 -5.06
CA CYS A 280 21.02 14.92 -5.61
C CYS A 280 22.28 15.59 -6.16
N ASP A 281 22.12 16.69 -6.91
CA ASP A 281 23.24 17.45 -7.48
C ASP A 281 24.13 18.02 -6.38
N ASP A 282 23.55 18.66 -5.36
CA ASP A 282 24.29 19.26 -4.22
C ASP A 282 25.07 18.22 -3.41
N GLN A 283 24.54 17.00 -3.33
CA GLN A 283 25.17 15.93 -2.55
C GLN A 283 26.05 14.98 -3.39
N GLY A 284 26.06 15.12 -4.72
CA GLY A 284 26.75 14.23 -5.64
C GLY A 284 26.14 12.82 -5.69
N TRP A 285 24.81 12.69 -5.51
CA TRP A 285 24.10 11.43 -5.61
C TRP A 285 23.69 11.12 -7.05
N ASN A 286 23.73 9.86 -7.41
CA ASN A 286 23.28 9.40 -8.74
C ASN A 286 21.74 9.38 -8.79
N LEU A 287 21.15 10.25 -9.61
CA LEU A 287 19.70 10.28 -9.82
C LEU A 287 19.31 9.47 -11.07
N PHE A 288 18.51 8.44 -10.88
CA PHE A 288 17.95 7.59 -11.93
C PHE A 288 16.44 7.81 -12.03
N ALA A 289 16.03 8.62 -12.99
CA ALA A 289 14.64 9.04 -13.16
C ALA A 289 13.88 8.15 -14.15
N ASN A 290 12.71 7.66 -13.76
CA ASN A 290 11.79 6.91 -14.65
C ASN A 290 12.45 5.71 -15.34
N VAL A 291 13.28 4.97 -14.62
CA VAL A 291 13.97 3.78 -15.12
C VAL A 291 12.97 2.65 -15.45
N SER A 292 13.36 1.77 -16.36
CA SER A 292 12.65 0.54 -16.65
C SER A 292 12.81 -0.48 -15.48
N ASP A 293 11.94 -1.49 -15.43
CA ASP A 293 12.04 -2.56 -14.42
C ASP A 293 13.39 -3.31 -14.54
N THR A 294 13.92 -3.49 -15.75
CA THR A 294 15.23 -4.11 -15.97
C THR A 294 16.36 -3.26 -15.40
N GLU A 295 16.34 -1.95 -15.60
CA GLU A 295 17.34 -1.04 -15.03
C GLU A 295 17.23 -0.98 -13.50
N LEU A 296 16.00 -0.96 -12.97
CA LEU A 296 15.76 -1.02 -11.54
C LEU A 296 16.33 -2.28 -10.92
N MET A 297 16.13 -3.44 -11.57
CA MET A 297 16.69 -4.71 -11.14
C MET A 297 18.23 -4.66 -11.11
N GLN A 298 18.87 -4.12 -12.16
CA GLN A 298 20.33 -3.97 -12.21
C GLN A 298 20.88 -3.07 -11.10
N LEU A 299 20.15 -1.99 -10.77
CA LEU A 299 20.54 -1.08 -9.67
C LEU A 299 20.43 -1.78 -8.31
N TYR A 300 19.38 -2.56 -8.09
CA TYR A 300 19.27 -3.37 -6.86
C TYR A 300 20.33 -4.46 -6.77
N GLN A 301 20.68 -5.12 -7.88
CA GLN A 301 21.73 -6.16 -7.89
C GLN A 301 23.10 -5.62 -7.48
N LYS A 302 23.40 -4.36 -7.77
CA LYS A 302 24.65 -3.68 -7.38
C LYS A 302 24.61 -3.13 -5.95
N ALA A 303 23.42 -2.88 -5.41
CA ALA A 303 23.28 -2.24 -4.12
C ALA A 303 23.69 -3.16 -2.97
N THR A 304 24.49 -2.63 -2.05
CA THR A 304 24.78 -3.30 -0.76
C THR A 304 23.59 -3.23 0.17
N PHE A 305 22.93 -2.06 0.24
CA PHE A 305 21.74 -1.85 1.04
C PHE A 305 20.72 -0.95 0.35
N SER A 306 19.44 -1.25 0.58
CA SER A 306 18.38 -0.25 0.42
C SER A 306 18.28 0.63 1.67
N ILE A 307 18.03 1.92 1.51
CA ILE A 307 17.85 2.85 2.63
C ILE A 307 16.41 3.31 2.76
N LEU A 308 15.88 3.30 3.98
CA LEU A 308 14.51 3.65 4.35
C LEU A 308 14.50 4.67 5.51
N PRO A 309 15.04 5.88 5.32
CA PRO A 309 15.28 6.87 6.38
C PRO A 309 14.04 7.74 6.65
N PHE A 310 12.87 7.14 6.84
CA PHE A 310 11.62 7.87 7.01
C PHE A 310 11.53 8.49 8.42
N PRO A 311 11.29 9.82 8.53
CA PRO A 311 11.25 10.52 9.83
C PRO A 311 9.94 10.29 10.60
N TYR A 312 8.93 9.70 9.98
CA TYR A 312 7.64 9.39 10.59
C TYR A 312 7.05 8.10 10.00
N ALA A 313 6.12 7.50 10.72
CA ALA A 313 5.51 6.25 10.30
C ALA A 313 4.78 6.43 8.97
N THR A 314 5.14 5.63 8.01
CA THR A 314 4.51 5.54 6.70
C THR A 314 3.64 4.30 6.64
N GLY A 315 2.58 4.31 5.84
CA GLY A 315 1.70 3.16 5.64
C GLY A 315 2.44 1.87 5.22
N SER A 316 2.00 1.23 4.17
CA SER A 316 2.51 -0.10 3.80
C SER A 316 4.02 -0.15 3.59
N LYS A 317 4.59 -1.26 4.02
CA LYS A 317 6.01 -1.60 3.99
C LYS A 317 6.50 -2.06 2.61
N LEU A 318 5.82 -1.63 1.54
CA LEU A 318 6.13 -2.04 0.16
C LEU A 318 7.60 -1.85 -0.19
N LYS A 319 8.23 -0.76 0.27
CA LYS A 319 9.65 -0.49 -0.03
C LYS A 319 10.58 -1.48 0.66
N LEU A 320 10.26 -1.89 1.88
CA LEU A 320 10.99 -2.90 2.61
C LEU A 320 10.87 -4.25 1.88
N LEU A 321 9.65 -4.69 1.61
CA LEU A 321 9.39 -5.94 0.87
C LEU A 321 10.00 -5.88 -0.55
N LYS A 322 9.94 -4.72 -1.22
CA LYS A 322 10.57 -4.54 -2.53
C LYS A 322 12.08 -4.74 -2.48
N SER A 323 12.77 -4.21 -1.45
CA SER A 323 14.19 -4.46 -1.24
C SER A 323 14.49 -5.95 -1.07
N LEU A 324 13.72 -6.59 -0.18
CA LEU A 324 13.88 -8.01 0.12
C LEU A 324 13.56 -8.91 -1.10
N SER A 325 12.64 -8.48 -1.98
CA SER A 325 12.30 -9.22 -3.22
C SER A 325 13.41 -9.22 -4.26
N TYR A 326 14.45 -8.40 -4.08
CA TYR A 326 15.71 -8.45 -4.84
C TYR A 326 16.84 -9.12 -4.04
N GLY A 327 16.57 -9.64 -2.85
CA GLY A 327 17.60 -10.18 -1.95
C GLY A 327 18.55 -9.10 -1.43
N VAL A 328 18.11 -7.86 -1.31
CA VAL A 328 18.91 -6.73 -0.83
C VAL A 328 18.47 -6.36 0.60
N PRO A 329 19.39 -6.39 1.57
CA PRO A 329 19.10 -5.97 2.94
C PRO A 329 18.84 -4.46 3.00
N PHE A 330 18.28 -4.00 4.12
CA PHE A 330 17.96 -2.60 4.29
C PHE A 330 18.54 -1.99 5.56
N LEU A 331 18.79 -0.69 5.49
CA LEU A 331 19.05 0.18 6.65
C LEU A 331 17.83 1.11 6.79
N SER A 332 17.14 1.04 7.90
CA SER A 332 15.88 1.73 8.11
C SER A 332 15.79 2.42 9.46
N THR A 333 15.05 3.51 9.53
CA THR A 333 14.60 4.10 10.79
C THR A 333 13.55 3.21 11.46
N THR A 334 13.39 3.33 12.77
CA THR A 334 12.39 2.58 13.55
C THR A 334 10.96 2.87 13.12
N HIS A 335 10.69 4.05 12.54
CA HIS A 335 9.37 4.45 12.02
C HIS A 335 8.86 3.57 10.86
N SER A 336 9.76 2.92 10.13
CA SER A 336 9.40 2.02 9.03
C SER A 336 9.25 0.56 9.48
N SER A 337 9.47 0.27 10.77
CA SER A 337 9.34 -1.10 11.30
C SER A 337 7.90 -1.61 11.14
N PRO A 338 7.75 -2.86 10.69
CA PRO A 338 6.47 -3.53 10.64
C PRO A 338 5.86 -3.93 12.00
N GLY A 339 6.56 -3.75 13.07
CA GLY A 339 6.32 -4.40 14.32
C GLY A 339 7.17 -5.68 14.40
N GLU A 340 6.55 -6.83 14.58
CA GLU A 340 7.27 -8.11 14.62
C GLU A 340 7.81 -8.49 13.24
N MET A 341 9.11 -8.71 13.18
CA MET A 341 9.84 -9.21 12.03
C MET A 341 10.99 -10.09 12.53
N PRO A 342 11.26 -11.25 11.90
CA PRO A 342 12.42 -12.05 12.28
C PRO A 342 13.72 -11.28 12.06
N ASP A 343 14.78 -11.68 12.76
CA ASP A 343 16.12 -11.18 12.50
C ASP A 343 16.57 -11.66 11.11
N LEU A 344 16.65 -10.72 10.17
CA LEU A 344 17.08 -11.00 8.80
C LEU A 344 18.52 -10.55 8.59
N PRO A 345 19.32 -11.30 7.79
CA PRO A 345 20.71 -10.97 7.53
C PRO A 345 20.89 -9.52 7.09
N PHE A 346 21.72 -8.79 7.83
CA PHE A 346 22.09 -7.38 7.60
C PHE A 346 20.95 -6.36 7.64
N CYS A 347 19.71 -6.74 7.88
CA CYS A 347 18.59 -5.79 8.01
C CYS A 347 18.65 -5.06 9.37
N VAL A 348 18.45 -3.75 9.36
CA VAL A 348 18.55 -2.90 10.57
C VAL A 348 17.38 -1.93 10.63
N PHE A 349 16.74 -1.88 11.81
CA PHE A 349 15.88 -0.78 12.24
C PHE A 349 16.59 0.00 13.35
N SER A 350 17.05 1.19 13.04
CA SER A 350 17.71 2.04 14.03
C SER A 350 17.68 3.52 13.63
N ASP A 351 17.44 4.37 14.61
CA ASP A 351 17.55 5.83 14.47
C ASP A 351 18.97 6.33 14.82
N ALA A 352 19.88 5.43 15.27
CA ALA A 352 21.27 5.73 15.55
C ALA A 352 22.16 5.49 14.30
N PRO A 353 22.82 6.52 13.75
CA PRO A 353 23.67 6.40 12.56
C PRO A 353 24.82 5.38 12.72
N GLU A 354 25.32 5.21 13.94
CA GLU A 354 26.42 4.29 14.26
C GLU A 354 26.05 2.82 13.99
N HIS A 355 24.78 2.45 14.17
CA HIS A 355 24.29 1.11 13.84
C HIS A 355 24.30 0.86 12.33
N TRP A 356 23.95 1.87 11.53
CA TRP A 356 24.01 1.79 10.06
C TRP A 356 25.46 1.63 9.60
N VAL A 357 26.37 2.44 10.16
CA VAL A 357 27.80 2.35 9.87
C VAL A 357 28.38 0.97 10.25
N THR A 358 28.01 0.45 11.42
CA THR A 358 28.48 -0.87 11.90
C THR A 358 28.05 -1.97 10.94
N LYS A 359 26.75 -2.00 10.55
CA LYS A 359 26.24 -3.00 9.61
C LYS A 359 26.81 -2.85 8.21
N ALA A 360 26.98 -1.62 7.74
CA ALA A 360 27.59 -1.36 6.44
C ALA A 360 29.05 -1.87 6.40
N LYS A 361 29.86 -1.59 7.43
CA LYS A 361 31.22 -2.13 7.54
C LYS A 361 31.26 -3.65 7.62
N GLU A 362 30.33 -4.25 8.35
CA GLU A 362 30.23 -5.71 8.43
C GLU A 362 29.96 -6.32 7.05
N ALA A 363 28.98 -5.77 6.32
CA ALA A 363 28.61 -6.25 5.00
C ALA A 363 29.69 -6.05 3.94
N THR A 364 30.36 -4.89 3.92
CA THR A 364 31.44 -4.63 2.97
C THR A 364 32.68 -5.47 3.27
N LEU A 365 33.03 -5.67 4.54
CA LEU A 365 34.21 -6.46 4.95
C LEU A 365 34.03 -7.96 4.69
N LYS A 366 32.85 -8.52 4.99
CA LYS A 366 32.58 -9.96 4.90
C LYS A 366 31.95 -10.37 3.58
N GLY A 367 31.36 -9.42 2.86
CA GLY A 367 30.42 -9.69 1.79
C GLY A 367 29.05 -10.15 2.31
N ILE A 368 28.12 -10.40 1.41
CA ILE A 368 26.78 -10.97 1.72
C ILE A 368 26.66 -12.26 0.91
N SER A 369 26.57 -13.40 1.62
CA SER A 369 26.56 -14.71 0.96
C SER A 369 25.25 -14.97 0.21
N VAL A 370 25.26 -15.95 -0.68
CA VAL A 370 24.06 -16.43 -1.42
C VAL A 370 22.97 -16.86 -0.43
N GLU A 371 23.34 -17.59 0.64
CA GLU A 371 22.41 -18.09 1.65
C GLU A 371 21.75 -16.92 2.41
N GLN A 372 22.52 -15.89 2.73
CA GLN A 372 21.99 -14.70 3.41
C GLN A 372 21.02 -13.92 2.52
N ARG A 373 21.36 -13.73 1.24
CA ARG A 373 20.46 -13.06 0.28
C ARG A 373 19.21 -13.88 0.00
N ASN A 374 19.33 -15.21 -0.12
CA ASN A 374 18.19 -16.10 -0.31
C ASN A 374 17.28 -16.15 0.93
N ALA A 375 17.80 -15.96 2.14
CA ALA A 375 16.97 -15.81 3.34
C ALA A 375 16.08 -14.55 3.26
N LEU A 376 16.58 -13.44 2.68
CA LEU A 376 15.78 -12.23 2.42
C LEU A 376 14.67 -12.49 1.41
N LEU A 377 15.02 -13.18 0.30
CA LEU A 377 14.04 -13.58 -0.73
C LEU A 377 12.96 -14.51 -0.16
N ALA A 378 13.34 -15.51 0.63
CA ALA A 378 12.41 -16.44 1.25
C ALA A 378 11.42 -15.74 2.21
N TYR A 379 11.89 -14.69 2.90
CA TYR A 379 10.98 -13.87 3.69
C TYR A 379 10.02 -13.07 2.79
N ALA A 380 10.51 -12.41 1.74
CA ALA A 380 9.68 -11.67 0.80
C ALA A 380 8.65 -12.58 0.09
N GLN A 381 9.02 -13.83 -0.21
CA GLN A 381 8.15 -14.82 -0.87
C GLN A 381 6.85 -15.07 -0.10
N GLN A 382 6.87 -15.00 1.23
CA GLN A 382 5.68 -15.14 2.06
C GLN A 382 4.65 -14.03 1.85
N PHE A 383 5.09 -12.92 1.25
CA PHE A 383 4.30 -11.74 0.88
C PHE A 383 4.14 -11.61 -0.63
N SER A 384 4.47 -12.65 -1.42
CA SER A 384 4.15 -12.64 -2.84
C SER A 384 2.63 -12.57 -3.04
N TRP A 385 2.18 -11.91 -4.11
CA TRP A 385 0.75 -11.81 -4.41
C TRP A 385 0.06 -13.17 -4.54
N THR A 386 0.78 -14.18 -5.04
CA THR A 386 0.28 -15.55 -5.09
C THR A 386 0.08 -16.14 -3.69
N ALA A 387 1.08 -16.04 -2.81
CA ALA A 387 0.98 -16.54 -1.45
C ALA A 387 -0.11 -15.78 -0.65
N LEU A 388 -0.27 -14.48 -0.90
CA LEU A 388 -1.33 -13.70 -0.26
C LEU A 388 -2.72 -14.04 -0.80
N ALA A 389 -2.86 -14.36 -2.09
CA ALA A 389 -4.13 -14.81 -2.64
C ALA A 389 -4.57 -16.15 -2.04
N GLU A 390 -3.64 -17.09 -1.80
CA GLU A 390 -3.91 -18.34 -1.09
C GLU A 390 -4.38 -18.10 0.35
N LYS A 391 -3.66 -17.26 1.08
CA LYS A 391 -4.05 -16.87 2.45
C LYS A 391 -5.40 -16.12 2.47
N MET A 392 -5.66 -15.28 1.49
CA MET A 392 -6.90 -14.53 1.40
C MET A 392 -8.10 -15.46 1.20
N ILE A 393 -8.02 -16.42 0.26
CA ILE A 393 -9.13 -17.34 0.03
C ILE A 393 -9.36 -18.27 1.23
N GLU A 394 -8.29 -18.70 1.91
CA GLU A 394 -8.39 -19.44 3.15
C GLU A 394 -9.10 -18.62 4.24
N GLN A 395 -8.69 -17.36 4.42
CA GLN A 395 -9.30 -16.46 5.38
C GLN A 395 -10.79 -16.21 5.07
N LEU A 396 -11.14 -15.99 3.81
CA LEU A 396 -12.52 -15.78 3.38
C LEU A 396 -13.39 -17.03 3.62
N ASN A 397 -12.83 -18.23 3.42
CA ASN A 397 -13.53 -19.49 3.71
C ASN A 397 -13.75 -19.69 5.20
N ASN A 398 -12.77 -19.34 6.04
CA ASN A 398 -12.90 -19.42 7.50
C ASN A 398 -13.99 -18.45 8.03
N LEU A 399 -14.18 -17.28 7.39
CA LEU A 399 -15.30 -16.40 7.72
C LEU A 399 -16.66 -17.04 7.41
N ALA A 400 -16.73 -17.99 6.47
CA ALA A 400 -17.94 -18.71 6.12
C ALA A 400 -18.35 -19.73 7.20
N GLU A 401 -17.40 -20.29 7.96
CA GLU A 401 -17.67 -21.30 8.98
C GLU A 401 -18.13 -20.73 10.34
N GLY A 402 -18.03 -19.40 10.52
CA GLY A 402 -18.29 -18.71 11.80
C GLY A 402 -17.13 -18.89 12.80
N PRO A 403 -17.09 -18.11 13.89
CA PRO A 403 -16.10 -18.33 14.95
C PRO A 403 -16.36 -19.69 15.59
N LYS A 404 -15.34 -20.57 15.55
CA LYS A 404 -15.33 -21.85 16.30
C LYS A 404 -15.28 -21.60 17.80
#